data_a3e72a2231a776a32c169879e49f5582
#
_entry.id   a3e72a2231a776a32c169879e49f5582
#
_cell.length_a   1.000
_cell.length_b   1.000
_cell.length_c   1.000
_cell.angle_alpha   90.00
_cell.angle_beta   90.00
_cell.angle_gamma   90.00
#
_symmetry.space_group_name_H-M   'P 1'
#
loop_
_entity.id
_entity.type
_entity.pdbx_description
1 polymer ?
#
loop_
_entity_poly.entity_id
_entity_poly.type
_entity_poly.pdbx_seq_one_letter_code
_entity_poly.pdbx_strand_id
1 'polypeptide(L)' 'GHINSVKYIEHVLDLFDLDWYRQHRLKRFEVAYVAEAHQGDRLSLWKEQTGVDEYCVRITRDDDTKQEIVRCLMKFVKD' A
#
# COMPACT_ATOMS: atom_id res chain seq x y z
N GLY A 1 8.92 -19.04 4.44
CA GLY A 1 8.36 -18.73 3.17
C GLY A 1 8.18 -17.25 2.95
N HIS A 2 7.87 -16.91 1.74
CA HIS A 2 7.64 -15.53 1.36
C HIS A 2 6.15 -15.19 1.49
N ILE A 3 5.87 -13.92 1.78
CA ILE A 3 4.51 -13.44 1.79
C ILE A 3 4.06 -13.26 0.33
N ASN A 4 2.88 -13.76 0.02
CA ASN A 4 2.31 -13.65 -1.31
C ASN A 4 2.06 -12.18 -1.66
N SER A 5 2.47 -11.74 -2.86
CA SER A 5 2.31 -10.35 -3.30
C SER A 5 0.84 -9.90 -3.34
N VAL A 6 -0.08 -10.81 -3.55
CA VAL A 6 -1.52 -10.50 -3.52
C VAL A 6 -1.94 -9.99 -2.14
N LYS A 7 -1.34 -10.52 -1.09
CA LYS A 7 -1.64 -10.08 0.28
C LYS A 7 -1.22 -8.63 0.51
N TYR A 8 -0.11 -8.21 -0.05
CA TYR A 8 0.31 -6.81 0.05
C TYR A 8 -0.72 -5.88 -0.57
N ILE A 9 -1.18 -6.25 -1.77
CA ILE A 9 -2.17 -5.45 -2.49
C ILE A 9 -3.48 -5.38 -1.72
N GLU A 10 -3.93 -6.51 -1.16
CA GLU A 10 -5.13 -6.54 -0.33
C GLU A 10 -5.02 -5.59 0.85
N HIS A 11 -3.90 -5.61 1.56
CA HIS A 11 -3.70 -4.72 2.71
C HIS A 11 -3.67 -3.25 2.30
N VAL A 12 -3.05 -2.94 1.18
CA VAL A 12 -3.00 -1.57 0.66
C VAL A 12 -4.41 -1.07 0.35
N LEU A 13 -5.20 -1.89 -0.34
CA LEU A 13 -6.56 -1.50 -0.72
C LEU A 13 -7.48 -1.38 0.49
N ASP A 14 -7.23 -2.15 1.53
CA ASP A 14 -8.04 -2.11 2.76
C ASP A 14 -7.79 -0.85 3.61
N LEU A 15 -6.77 -0.06 3.27
CA LEU A 15 -6.52 1.21 3.95
C LEU A 15 -7.58 2.27 3.64
N PHE A 16 -8.37 2.04 2.60
CA PHE A 16 -9.46 2.95 2.22
C PHE A 16 -10.78 2.27 2.51
N ASP A 17 -11.74 3.02 3.04
CA ASP A 17 -13.01 2.43 3.42
C ASP A 17 -13.97 2.29 2.24
N LEU A 18 -15.10 1.64 2.49
CA LEU A 18 -16.08 1.35 1.45
C LEU A 18 -16.71 2.64 0.90
N ASP A 19 -16.93 3.63 1.76
CA ASP A 19 -17.50 4.89 1.31
C ASP A 19 -16.57 5.62 0.37
N TRP A 20 -15.26 5.53 0.59
CA TRP A 20 -14.27 6.09 -0.33
C TRP A 20 -14.43 5.47 -1.72
N TYR A 21 -14.53 4.13 -1.78
CA TYR A 21 -14.65 3.41 -3.05
C TYR A 21 -15.98 3.66 -3.74
N ARG A 22 -17.03 4.01 -3.00
CA ARG A 22 -18.32 4.36 -3.59
C ARG A 22 -18.27 5.71 -4.30
N GLN A 23 -17.40 6.61 -3.85
CA GLN A 23 -17.30 7.97 -4.36
C GLN A 23 -16.13 8.19 -5.29
N HIS A 24 -15.19 7.26 -5.31
CA HIS A 24 -13.94 7.41 -6.05
C HIS A 24 -13.65 6.15 -6.85
N ARG A 25 -12.97 6.36 -7.97
CA ARG A 25 -12.51 5.31 -8.84
C ARG A 25 -11.00 5.33 -8.88
N LEU A 26 -10.38 4.16 -8.80
CA LEU A 26 -8.93 4.06 -8.90
C LEU A 26 -8.53 4.26 -10.36
N LYS A 27 -7.84 5.36 -10.63
CA LYS A 27 -7.41 5.71 -11.98
C LYS A 27 -6.03 5.16 -12.30
N ARG A 28 -5.13 5.18 -11.31
CA ARG A 28 -3.75 4.73 -11.50
C ARG A 28 -3.28 4.00 -10.26
N PHE A 29 -2.65 2.87 -10.49
CA PHE A 29 -2.08 2.07 -9.42
C PHE A 29 -0.72 1.57 -9.86
N GLU A 30 0.33 2.04 -9.19
CA GLU A 30 1.70 1.63 -9.48
C GLU A 30 2.28 0.96 -8.25
N VAL A 31 2.93 -0.17 -8.43
CA VAL A 31 3.52 -0.96 -7.34
C VAL A 31 4.99 -1.20 -7.63
N ALA A 32 5.84 -0.91 -6.66
CA ALA A 32 7.25 -1.25 -6.72
C ALA A 32 7.56 -2.20 -5.56
N TYR A 33 8.08 -3.36 -5.87
CA TYR A 33 8.55 -4.32 -4.87
C TYR A 33 10.02 -4.04 -4.63
N VAL A 34 10.33 -3.53 -3.44
CA VAL A 34 11.67 -3.05 -3.12
C VAL A 34 12.51 -4.15 -2.50
N ALA A 35 11.92 -4.95 -1.62
CA ALA A 35 12.60 -6.02 -0.92
C ALA A 35 11.60 -7.12 -0.59
N GLU A 36 12.11 -8.26 -0.16
CA GLU A 36 11.28 -9.39 0.24
C GLU A 36 10.96 -9.33 1.72
N ALA A 37 9.73 -9.71 2.07
CA ALA A 37 9.37 -9.99 3.45
C ALA A 37 9.21 -11.48 3.62
N HIS A 38 9.42 -11.95 4.83
CA HIS A 38 9.35 -13.38 5.16
C HIS A 38 8.22 -13.60 6.15
N GLN A 39 7.72 -14.82 6.18
CA GLN A 39 6.71 -15.20 7.16
C GLN A 39 7.27 -14.99 8.56
N GLY A 40 6.49 -14.33 9.41
CA GLY A 40 6.92 -13.98 10.75
C GLY A 40 7.42 -12.54 10.89
N ASP A 41 7.73 -11.88 9.78
CA ASP A 41 8.09 -10.46 9.84
C ASP A 41 6.88 -9.63 10.24
N ARG A 42 7.12 -8.62 11.05
CA ARG A 42 6.10 -7.62 11.34
C ARG A 42 6.22 -6.52 10.32
N LEU A 43 5.09 -6.11 9.79
CA LEU A 43 5.04 -5.09 8.74
C LEU A 43 4.19 -3.92 9.20
N SER A 44 4.62 -2.72 8.85
CA SER A 44 3.86 -1.49 9.09
C SER A 44 3.42 -0.92 7.76
N LEU A 45 2.19 -0.44 7.73
CA LEU A 45 1.63 0.20 6.54
C LEU A 45 1.52 1.70 6.79
N TRP A 46 2.00 2.48 5.84
CA TRP A 46 2.02 3.94 5.91
C TRP A 46 1.25 4.50 4.74
N LYS A 47 0.35 5.43 5.00
CA LYS A 47 -0.43 6.10 3.97
C LYS A 47 -0.15 7.59 4.05
N GLU A 48 0.29 8.17 2.94
CA GLU A 48 0.58 9.60 2.83
C GLU A 48 -0.17 10.18 1.65
N GLN A 49 -0.86 11.28 1.87
CA GLN A 49 -1.51 11.99 0.77
C GLN A 49 -0.48 12.85 0.05
N THR A 50 -0.32 12.62 -1.25
CA THR A 50 0.67 13.32 -2.07
C THR A 50 0.08 14.33 -3.01
N GLY A 51 -1.24 14.36 -3.12
CA GLY A 51 -1.96 15.33 -3.94
C GLY A 51 -3.45 15.15 -3.77
N VAL A 52 -4.24 15.82 -4.60
CA VAL A 52 -5.70 15.68 -4.55
C VAL A 52 -6.07 14.26 -4.98
N ASP A 53 -6.70 13.52 -4.08
CA ASP A 53 -7.09 12.12 -4.30
C ASP A 53 -5.93 11.23 -4.75
N GLU A 54 -4.72 11.57 -4.31
CA GLU A 54 -3.49 10.85 -4.67
C GLU A 54 -2.74 10.48 -3.40
N TYR A 55 -2.35 9.21 -3.31
CA TYR A 55 -1.74 8.66 -2.10
C TYR A 55 -0.53 7.82 -2.44
N CYS A 56 0.44 7.85 -1.54
CA CYS A 56 1.55 6.91 -1.53
C CYS A 56 1.39 6.00 -0.32
N VAL A 57 1.42 4.70 -0.55
CA VAL A 57 1.33 3.71 0.52
C VAL A 57 2.63 2.94 0.54
N ARG A 58 3.22 2.82 1.73
CA ARG A 58 4.46 2.06 1.91
C ARG A 58 4.22 0.95 2.91
N ILE A 59 4.83 -0.17 2.65
CA ILE A 59 4.90 -1.27 3.60
C ILE A 59 6.36 -1.42 3.99
N THR A 60 6.63 -1.29 5.28
CA THR A 60 7.99 -1.36 5.81
C THR A 60 8.08 -2.49 6.82
N ARG A 61 9.28 -3.03 6.99
CA ARG A 61 9.55 -4.01 8.04
C ARG A 61 9.57 -3.27 9.39
N ASP A 62 8.82 -3.79 10.34
CA ASP A 62 8.73 -3.19 11.67
C ASP A 62 9.85 -3.71 12.56
N ASP A 63 11.06 -3.28 12.25
CA ASP A 63 12.26 -3.60 13.01
C ASP A 63 13.20 -2.41 12.99
N ASP A 64 14.42 -2.59 13.49
CA ASP A 64 15.39 -1.49 13.56
C ASP A 64 15.78 -0.95 12.19
N THR A 65 15.71 -1.77 11.14
CA THR A 65 16.12 -1.37 9.81
C THR A 65 15.09 -0.48 9.12
N LYS A 66 13.81 -0.63 9.46
CA LYS A 66 12.70 0.08 8.78
C LYS A 66 12.75 -0.13 7.26
N GLN A 67 13.18 -1.31 6.84
CA GLN A 67 13.35 -1.63 5.42
C GLN A 67 12.02 -1.51 4.68
N GLU A 68 12.03 -0.74 3.61
CA GLU A 68 10.86 -0.63 2.73
C GLU A 68 10.73 -1.93 1.92
N ILE A 69 9.54 -2.49 1.92
CA ILE A 69 9.24 -3.75 1.22
C ILE A 69 8.47 -3.46 -0.06
N VAL A 70 7.42 -2.64 0.05
CA VAL A 70 6.55 -2.31 -1.08
C VAL A 70 6.26 -0.83 -1.04
N ARG A 71 6.22 -0.21 -2.22
CA ARG A 71 5.77 1.17 -2.39
C ARG A 71 4.70 1.21 -3.46
N CYS A 72 3.57 1.82 -3.15
CA CYS A 72 2.45 1.96 -4.07
C CYS A 72 2.12 3.43 -4.27
N LEU A 73 1.86 3.79 -5.52
CA LEU A 73 1.28 5.09 -5.85
C LEU A 73 -0.14 4.85 -6.34
N MET A 74 -1.09 5.57 -5.75
CA MET A 74 -2.51 5.40 -6.07
C MET A 74 -3.11 6.75 -6.39
N LYS A 75 -3.76 6.83 -7.53
CA LYS A 75 -4.49 8.04 -7.91
C LYS A 75 -5.94 7.68 -8.15
N PHE A 76 -6.81 8.39 -7.47
CA PHE A 76 -8.25 8.22 -7.60
C PHE A 76 -8.87 9.40 -8.34
N VAL A 77 -10.03 9.17 -8.91
CA VAL A 77 -10.86 10.24 -9.44
C VAL A 77 -12.22 10.15 -8.77
N LYS A 78 -12.78 11.31 -8.44
CA LYS A 78 -14.08 11.36 -7.81
C LYS A 78 -15.16 11.23 -8.88
N ASP A 79 -16.12 10.37 -8.61
CA ASP A 79 -17.25 10.19 -9.50
C ASP A 79 -18.28 11.32 -9.35
#